data_1b55f2d5a99f0cb0d2839c1763cf3796
#
_entry.id   1b55f2d5a99f0cb0d2839c1763cf3796
#
_cell.length_a   1.000
_cell.length_b   1.000
_cell.length_c   1.000
_cell.angle_alpha   90.00
_cell.angle_beta   90.00
_cell.angle_gamma   90.00
#
_symmetry.space_group_name_H-M   'P 1'
#
loop_
_entity.id
_entity.type
_entity.pdbx_description
1 polymer ?
#
loop_
_entity_poly.entity_id
_entity_poly.type
_entity_poly.pdbx_seq_one_letter_code
_entity_poly.pdbx_strand_id
1 'polypeptide(L)'
;SICLFCISLMIMRSFIFVFLSLIISSSVLATEKNKAYFAGGCFWCMEESFEKLSGVEEVISGYSGGKTENPTYKEVTYGNTGHFEVIEVIYDKDLISFEKLLENFWKNIDPFDSFGQFCDKGYSYRSVAFFTNEKEKDLIEKDIKKLEKQFNKKIVTYVRKFEKFYIAEDRHQNYYKEYLLNYLKYKKACRREEVLNRIWKM
;
A
#
# COMPACT_ATOMS: atom_id res chain seq x y z
N SER A 1 38.18 54.83 29.40
CA SER A 1 37.50 54.53 28.12
C SER A 1 37.66 53.06 27.61
N ILE A 2 38.63 52.31 28.13
CA ILE A 2 38.91 50.95 27.65
C ILE A 2 37.99 49.88 28.27
N CYS A 3 37.45 50.15 29.48
CA CYS A 3 36.67 49.18 30.25
C CYS A 3 35.24 48.96 29.73
N LEU A 4 34.61 49.97 29.17
CA LEU A 4 33.25 49.90 28.62
C LEU A 4 33.16 49.09 27.31
N PHE A 5 34.24 49.10 26.49
CA PHE A 5 34.29 48.38 25.23
C PHE A 5 34.43 46.82 25.43
N CYS A 6 35.19 46.42 26.47
CA CYS A 6 35.35 45.00 26.80
C CYS A 6 34.06 44.39 27.38
N ILE A 7 33.28 45.12 28.16
CA ILE A 7 32.02 44.65 28.73
C ILE A 7 30.97 44.44 27.63
N SER A 8 30.91 45.38 26.63
CA SER A 8 29.99 45.25 25.50
C SER A 8 30.29 44.05 24.61
N LEU A 9 31.58 43.73 24.39
CA LEU A 9 32.00 42.58 23.60
C LEU A 9 31.70 41.23 24.29
N MET A 10 31.81 41.17 25.62
CA MET A 10 31.47 39.96 26.41
C MET A 10 29.96 39.68 26.45
N ILE A 11 29.15 40.73 26.56
CA ILE A 11 27.68 40.57 26.56
C ILE A 11 27.20 40.13 25.17
N MET A 12 27.76 40.71 24.07
CA MET A 12 27.42 40.34 22.71
C MET A 12 27.80 38.88 22.38
N ARG A 13 28.93 38.39 22.89
CA ARG A 13 29.34 36.99 22.72
C ARG A 13 28.45 36.02 23.48
N SER A 14 27.97 36.38 24.71
CA SER A 14 27.03 35.56 25.48
C SER A 14 25.65 35.45 24.80
N PHE A 15 25.17 36.50 24.16
CA PHE A 15 23.88 36.47 23.42
C PHE A 15 23.97 35.60 22.14
N ILE A 16 25.12 35.58 21.46
CA ILE A 16 25.32 34.75 20.26
C ILE A 16 25.31 33.26 20.65
N PHE A 17 25.90 32.88 21.79
CA PHE A 17 25.90 31.47 22.24
C PHE A 17 24.52 31.00 22.72
N VAL A 18 23.71 31.84 23.32
CA VAL A 18 22.34 31.50 23.72
C VAL A 18 21.40 31.37 22.55
N PHE A 19 21.58 32.19 21.49
CA PHE A 19 20.79 32.08 20.26
C PHE A 19 21.15 30.87 19.43
N LEU A 20 22.43 30.42 19.43
CA LEU A 20 22.88 29.26 18.69
C LEU A 20 22.45 27.92 19.35
N SER A 21 22.20 27.91 20.67
CA SER A 21 21.72 26.71 21.39
C SER A 21 20.21 26.49 21.26
N LEU A 22 19.44 27.44 20.78
CA LEU A 22 17.98 27.33 20.56
C LEU A 22 17.60 26.78 19.17
N ILE A 23 18.58 26.59 18.26
CA ILE A 23 18.33 26.11 16.89
C ILE A 23 18.49 24.58 16.76
N ILE A 24 18.94 23.89 17.83
CA ILE A 24 19.22 22.46 17.76
C ILE A 24 18.21 21.70 18.66
N SER A 25 16.95 21.69 18.33
CA SER A 25 16.02 20.67 18.86
C SER A 25 14.66 20.65 18.15
N SER A 26 14.65 20.74 16.85
CA SER A 26 13.57 20.11 16.09
C SER A 26 14.10 18.80 15.54
N SER A 27 14.27 17.81 16.42
CA SER A 27 14.20 16.42 15.99
C SER A 27 12.81 16.23 15.40
N VAL A 28 12.71 16.33 14.08
CA VAL A 28 11.57 15.80 13.33
C VAL A 28 11.56 14.33 13.67
N LEU A 29 10.76 13.97 14.68
CA LEU A 29 10.34 12.59 14.86
C LEU A 29 9.66 12.23 13.54
N ALA A 30 10.39 11.54 12.68
CA ALA A 30 9.78 10.88 11.53
C ALA A 30 8.70 9.97 12.12
N THR A 31 7.44 10.35 11.99
CA THR A 31 6.33 9.49 12.39
C THR A 31 6.45 8.24 11.56
N GLU A 32 6.59 7.10 12.22
CA GLU A 32 6.66 5.80 11.55
C GLU A 32 5.36 5.64 10.76
N LYS A 33 5.48 5.66 9.42
CA LYS A 33 4.33 5.59 8.54
C LYS A 33 3.71 4.21 8.63
N ASN A 34 2.40 4.15 8.73
CA ASN A 34 1.70 2.87 8.76
C ASN A 34 1.65 2.29 7.34
N LYS A 35 1.79 0.97 7.23
CA LYS A 35 1.83 0.25 5.98
C LYS A 35 0.83 -0.90 5.99
N ALA A 36 0.14 -1.10 4.87
CA ALA A 36 -0.71 -2.26 4.63
C ALA A 36 -0.39 -2.86 3.26
N TYR A 37 -0.62 -4.15 3.07
CA TYR A 37 -0.21 -4.89 1.87
C TYR A 37 -1.38 -5.72 1.34
N PHE A 38 -1.69 -5.54 0.04
CA PHE A 38 -2.80 -6.23 -0.61
C PHE A 38 -2.42 -6.70 -2.02
N ALA A 39 -2.85 -7.92 -2.36
CA ALA A 39 -2.82 -8.45 -3.73
C ALA A 39 -4.26 -8.58 -4.23
N GLY A 40 -4.57 -8.00 -5.37
CA GLY A 40 -5.93 -7.98 -5.94
C GLY A 40 -5.94 -8.12 -7.46
N GLY A 41 -5.08 -8.99 -8.02
CA GLY A 41 -4.81 -9.08 -9.43
C GLY A 41 -3.84 -8.00 -9.89
N CYS A 42 -4.08 -7.39 -11.04
CA CYS A 42 -3.23 -6.34 -11.57
C CYS A 42 -3.00 -5.20 -10.56
N PHE A 43 -1.76 -5.01 -10.16
CA PHE A 43 -1.40 -3.98 -9.18
C PHE A 43 -1.66 -2.55 -9.68
N TRP A 44 -1.65 -2.26 -10.98
CA TRP A 44 -2.04 -0.92 -11.51
C TRP A 44 -3.47 -0.53 -11.13
N CYS A 45 -4.40 -1.53 -11.17
CA CYS A 45 -5.80 -1.29 -10.79
C CYS A 45 -5.95 -1.11 -9.28
N MET A 46 -5.18 -1.85 -8.51
CA MET A 46 -5.17 -1.74 -7.06
C MET A 46 -4.56 -0.40 -6.63
N GLU A 47 -3.44 0.02 -7.24
CA GLU A 47 -2.81 1.32 -7.03
C GLU A 47 -3.82 2.46 -7.28
N GLU A 48 -4.47 2.48 -8.46
CA GLU A 48 -5.52 3.48 -8.76
C GLU A 48 -6.61 3.53 -7.69
N SER A 49 -7.07 2.38 -7.21
CA SER A 49 -8.20 2.31 -6.28
C SER A 49 -7.86 2.78 -4.86
N PHE A 50 -6.60 2.59 -4.42
CA PHE A 50 -6.17 2.97 -3.08
C PHE A 50 -5.67 4.41 -3.01
N GLU A 51 -4.99 4.93 -4.02
CA GLU A 51 -4.54 6.32 -4.05
C GLU A 51 -5.69 7.35 -4.00
N LYS A 52 -6.91 6.94 -4.34
CA LYS A 52 -8.11 7.80 -4.27
C LYS A 52 -8.66 7.96 -2.84
N LEU A 53 -8.15 7.21 -1.88
CA LEU A 53 -8.64 7.25 -0.51
C LEU A 53 -7.99 8.41 0.26
N SER A 54 -8.81 9.23 0.87
CA SER A 54 -8.31 10.26 1.80
C SER A 54 -7.60 9.59 2.98
N GLY A 55 -6.39 10.03 3.30
CA GLY A 55 -5.54 9.43 4.33
C GLY A 55 -4.53 8.41 3.79
N VAL A 56 -4.63 7.99 2.53
CA VAL A 56 -3.55 7.28 1.83
C VAL A 56 -2.57 8.31 1.30
N GLU A 57 -1.30 8.16 1.65
CA GLU A 57 -0.22 9.07 1.25
C GLU A 57 0.47 8.61 -0.03
N GLU A 58 0.70 7.30 -0.15
CA GLU A 58 1.42 6.70 -1.27
C GLU A 58 0.99 5.25 -1.45
N VAL A 59 0.97 4.79 -2.69
CA VAL A 59 0.79 3.37 -3.03
C VAL A 59 1.92 2.94 -3.95
N ILE A 60 2.60 1.86 -3.60
CA ILE A 60 3.76 1.35 -4.33
C ILE A 60 3.42 -0.03 -4.88
N SER A 61 3.54 -0.21 -6.19
CA SER A 61 3.39 -1.51 -6.86
C SER A 61 4.63 -2.38 -6.66
N GLY A 62 4.44 -3.68 -6.37
CA GLY A 62 5.54 -4.59 -6.11
C GLY A 62 5.14 -6.06 -5.99
N TYR A 63 5.98 -6.84 -5.34
CA TYR A 63 5.85 -8.29 -5.21
C TYR A 63 6.04 -8.73 -3.77
N SER A 64 5.24 -9.70 -3.32
CA SER A 64 5.36 -10.30 -1.99
C SER A 64 4.81 -11.73 -1.94
N GLY A 65 5.11 -12.45 -0.86
CA GLY A 65 4.56 -13.76 -0.55
C GLY A 65 5.26 -14.94 -1.22
N GLY A 66 6.28 -14.70 -2.05
CA GLY A 66 7.11 -15.72 -2.70
C GLY A 66 8.46 -15.92 -2.02
N LYS A 67 9.32 -16.72 -2.66
CA LYS A 67 10.64 -17.10 -2.12
C LYS A 67 11.81 -16.51 -2.90
N THR A 68 11.59 -16.10 -4.16
CA THR A 68 12.64 -15.55 -5.01
C THR A 68 13.04 -14.17 -4.50
N GLU A 69 14.33 -13.95 -4.30
CA GLU A 69 14.87 -12.66 -3.91
C GLU A 69 14.99 -11.73 -5.11
N ASN A 70 14.60 -10.45 -4.93
CA ASN A 70 14.64 -9.41 -5.96
C ASN A 70 14.04 -9.87 -7.32
N PRO A 71 12.79 -10.39 -7.30
CA PRO A 71 12.20 -10.94 -8.50
C PRO A 71 11.91 -9.83 -9.52
N THR A 72 12.03 -10.14 -10.79
CA THR A 72 11.59 -9.29 -11.89
C THR A 72 10.12 -9.55 -12.23
N TYR A 73 9.45 -8.60 -12.89
CA TYR A 73 8.08 -8.76 -13.39
C TYR A 73 7.92 -10.04 -14.23
N LYS A 74 8.87 -10.30 -15.12
CA LYS A 74 8.84 -11.50 -15.98
C LYS A 74 8.89 -12.80 -15.18
N GLU A 75 9.70 -12.86 -14.14
CA GLU A 75 9.79 -14.04 -13.27
C GLU A 75 8.53 -14.24 -12.44
N VAL A 76 7.90 -13.16 -11.95
CA VAL A 76 6.65 -13.24 -11.19
C VAL A 76 5.49 -13.68 -12.06
N THR A 77 5.37 -13.13 -13.27
CA THR A 77 4.22 -13.40 -14.15
C THR A 77 4.32 -14.72 -14.92
N TYR A 78 5.51 -15.14 -15.31
CA TYR A 78 5.73 -16.34 -16.13
C TYR A 78 6.53 -17.43 -15.44
N GLY A 79 7.14 -17.14 -14.30
CA GLY A 79 7.96 -18.08 -13.54
C GLY A 79 7.20 -18.75 -12.39
N ASN A 80 7.96 -19.41 -11.53
CA ASN A 80 7.44 -20.07 -10.32
C ASN A 80 8.07 -19.47 -9.05
N THR A 81 8.01 -18.14 -8.94
CA THR A 81 8.58 -17.41 -7.80
C THR A 81 7.77 -17.56 -6.52
N GLY A 82 6.47 -17.87 -6.64
CA GLY A 82 5.51 -17.87 -5.55
C GLY A 82 5.06 -16.47 -5.12
N HIS A 83 5.55 -15.42 -5.77
CA HIS A 83 5.11 -14.04 -5.51
C HIS A 83 3.76 -13.73 -6.14
N PHE A 84 3.08 -12.78 -5.51
CA PHE A 84 1.88 -12.12 -6.04
C PHE A 84 2.25 -10.71 -6.51
N GLU A 85 1.46 -10.14 -7.42
CA GLU A 85 1.41 -8.70 -7.62
C GLU A 85 0.73 -8.06 -6.41
N VAL A 86 1.44 -7.20 -5.71
CA VAL A 86 1.05 -6.63 -4.42
C VAL A 86 1.22 -5.11 -4.45
N ILE A 87 0.36 -4.41 -3.74
CA ILE A 87 0.57 -2.99 -3.43
C ILE A 87 0.99 -2.84 -1.97
N GLU A 88 1.98 -2.00 -1.70
CA GLU A 88 2.26 -1.41 -0.39
C GLU A 88 1.47 -0.10 -0.29
N VAL A 89 0.60 0.01 0.70
CA VAL A 89 -0.20 1.21 0.97
C VAL A 89 0.39 1.91 2.19
N ILE A 90 0.90 3.12 2.00
CA ILE A 90 1.41 4.00 3.06
C ILE A 90 0.29 4.97 3.43
N TYR A 91 -0.10 5.00 4.70
CA TYR A 91 -1.27 5.75 5.12
C TYR A 91 -1.11 6.39 6.50
N ASP A 92 -1.85 7.47 6.72
CA ASP A 92 -2.02 8.11 8.01
C ASP A 92 -3.16 7.44 8.80
N LYS A 93 -2.80 6.73 9.87
CA LYS A 93 -3.78 6.01 10.72
C LYS A 93 -4.77 6.93 11.44
N ASP A 94 -4.47 8.21 11.56
CA ASP A 94 -5.34 9.19 12.20
C ASP A 94 -6.41 9.69 11.22
N LEU A 95 -6.20 9.50 9.90
CA LEU A 95 -7.13 9.86 8.83
C LEU A 95 -7.89 8.67 8.26
N ILE A 96 -7.26 7.50 8.16
CA ILE A 96 -7.87 6.29 7.61
C ILE A 96 -7.44 5.04 8.39
N SER A 97 -8.38 4.19 8.76
CA SER A 97 -8.07 2.96 9.48
C SER A 97 -7.76 1.79 8.55
N PHE A 98 -7.10 0.75 9.08
CA PHE A 98 -6.87 -0.50 8.35
C PHE A 98 -8.19 -1.16 7.92
N GLU A 99 -9.24 -1.10 8.74
CA GLU A 99 -10.57 -1.60 8.41
C GLU A 99 -11.14 -0.92 7.15
N LYS A 100 -10.88 0.38 6.98
CA LYS A 100 -11.33 1.11 5.81
C LYS A 100 -10.53 0.75 4.55
N LEU A 101 -9.24 0.53 4.69
CA LEU A 101 -8.40 -0.02 3.61
C LEU A 101 -8.87 -1.42 3.22
N LEU A 102 -9.19 -2.26 4.19
CA LEU A 102 -9.70 -3.62 3.98
C LEU A 102 -11.08 -3.61 3.29
N GLU A 103 -11.97 -2.68 3.67
CA GLU A 103 -13.25 -2.48 2.96
C GLU A 103 -13.02 -2.14 1.49
N ASN A 104 -12.07 -1.23 1.19
CA ASN A 104 -11.72 -0.88 -0.18
C ASN A 104 -11.11 -2.07 -0.93
N PHE A 105 -10.26 -2.85 -0.28
CA PHE A 105 -9.69 -4.07 -0.85
C PHE A 105 -10.78 -5.03 -1.31
N TRP A 106 -11.73 -5.39 -0.42
CA TRP A 106 -12.82 -6.31 -0.76
C TRP A 106 -13.63 -5.82 -1.95
N LYS A 107 -13.99 -4.54 -1.99
CA LYS A 107 -14.80 -3.94 -3.08
C LYS A 107 -14.07 -3.89 -4.42
N ASN A 108 -12.76 -4.07 -4.43
CA ASN A 108 -11.94 -4.03 -5.62
C ASN A 108 -11.45 -5.41 -6.11
N ILE A 109 -11.97 -6.51 -5.56
CA ILE A 109 -11.63 -7.87 -5.99
C ILE A 109 -12.88 -8.71 -6.25
N ASP A 110 -12.69 -9.81 -7.00
CA ASP A 110 -13.57 -10.97 -6.97
C ASP A 110 -13.05 -11.96 -5.91
N PRO A 111 -13.64 -12.00 -4.72
CA PRO A 111 -13.16 -12.84 -3.64
C PRO A 111 -13.45 -14.34 -3.84
N PHE A 112 -14.08 -14.70 -4.97
CA PHE A 112 -14.47 -16.06 -5.34
C PHE A 112 -13.65 -16.64 -6.49
N ASP A 113 -12.73 -15.87 -7.09
CA ASP A 113 -11.86 -16.32 -8.18
C ASP A 113 -10.55 -16.88 -7.63
N SER A 114 -10.42 -18.21 -7.66
CA SER A 114 -9.23 -18.91 -7.20
C SER A 114 -8.11 -19.00 -8.24
N PHE A 115 -8.34 -18.56 -9.48
CA PHE A 115 -7.38 -18.66 -10.58
C PHE A 115 -6.70 -17.35 -10.95
N GLY A 116 -7.10 -16.24 -10.35
CA GLY A 116 -6.58 -14.91 -10.61
C GLY A 116 -7.60 -13.84 -10.29
N GLN A 117 -7.64 -12.77 -11.07
CA GLN A 117 -8.64 -11.72 -10.94
C GLN A 117 -9.04 -11.23 -12.34
N PHE A 118 -10.32 -11.22 -12.62
CA PHE A 118 -10.91 -10.73 -13.88
C PHE A 118 -10.28 -11.41 -15.12
N CYS A 119 -9.58 -10.65 -15.98
CA CYS A 119 -8.91 -11.19 -17.17
C CYS A 119 -7.50 -11.73 -16.85
N ASP A 120 -6.91 -11.35 -15.72
CA ASP A 120 -5.56 -11.79 -15.33
C ASP A 120 -5.64 -13.14 -14.62
N LYS A 121 -5.08 -14.15 -15.26
CA LYS A 121 -5.08 -15.53 -14.74
C LYS A 121 -3.67 -15.98 -14.44
N GLY A 122 -3.54 -16.73 -13.36
CA GLY A 122 -2.26 -17.22 -12.87
C GLY A 122 -2.07 -16.97 -11.38
N TYR A 123 -1.04 -17.62 -10.82
CA TYR A 123 -0.78 -17.58 -9.39
C TYR A 123 -0.53 -16.17 -8.88
N SER A 124 0.27 -15.38 -9.60
CA SER A 124 0.65 -14.02 -9.22
C SER A 124 -0.53 -13.03 -9.15
N TYR A 125 -1.65 -13.35 -9.80
CA TYR A 125 -2.85 -12.51 -9.85
C TYR A 125 -3.94 -12.91 -8.85
N ARG A 126 -3.69 -13.89 -7.99
CA ARG A 126 -4.65 -14.28 -6.94
C ARG A 126 -4.74 -13.22 -5.87
N SER A 127 -5.90 -13.14 -5.20
CA SER A 127 -6.11 -12.18 -4.12
C SER A 127 -5.50 -12.63 -2.81
N VAL A 128 -4.84 -11.71 -2.10
CA VAL A 128 -4.24 -11.91 -0.78
C VAL A 128 -4.46 -10.67 0.08
N ALA A 129 -4.95 -10.84 1.29
CA ALA A 129 -4.84 -9.86 2.34
C ALA A 129 -3.67 -10.25 3.25
N PHE A 130 -2.64 -9.40 3.31
CA PHE A 130 -1.51 -9.62 4.21
C PHE A 130 -1.78 -8.96 5.55
N PHE A 131 -1.29 -9.57 6.63
CA PHE A 131 -1.32 -8.99 7.97
C PHE A 131 0.09 -8.83 8.54
N THR A 132 0.33 -7.75 9.26
CA THR A 132 1.60 -7.45 9.93
C THR A 132 1.53 -7.78 11.43
N ASN A 133 0.33 -7.88 11.98
CA ASN A 133 0.05 -8.15 13.39
C ASN A 133 -1.28 -8.92 13.56
N GLU A 134 -1.50 -9.49 14.75
CA GLU A 134 -2.69 -10.31 15.02
C GLU A 134 -4.00 -9.52 14.93
N LYS A 135 -4.00 -8.22 15.29
CA LYS A 135 -5.21 -7.39 15.17
C LYS A 135 -5.68 -7.29 13.72
N GLU A 136 -4.76 -7.07 12.78
CA GLU A 136 -5.08 -7.04 11.34
C GLU A 136 -5.59 -8.40 10.86
N LYS A 137 -4.96 -9.49 11.31
CA LYS A 137 -5.42 -10.85 10.99
C LYS A 137 -6.85 -11.09 11.46
N ASP A 138 -7.17 -10.74 12.71
CA ASP A 138 -8.51 -10.90 13.27
C ASP A 138 -9.56 -10.11 12.46
N LEU A 139 -9.21 -8.88 12.02
CA LEU A 139 -10.08 -8.07 11.18
C LEU A 139 -10.34 -8.72 9.82
N ILE A 140 -9.30 -9.22 9.16
CA ILE A 140 -9.42 -9.93 7.87
C ILE A 140 -10.31 -11.17 8.03
N GLU A 141 -10.06 -12.00 9.03
CA GLU A 141 -10.83 -13.22 9.27
C GLU A 141 -12.29 -12.93 9.63
N LYS A 142 -12.54 -11.86 10.39
CA LYS A 142 -13.89 -11.39 10.71
C LYS A 142 -14.64 -10.96 9.45
N ASP A 143 -13.99 -10.22 8.56
CA ASP A 143 -14.60 -9.80 7.29
C ASP A 143 -14.88 -11.01 6.40
N ILE A 144 -13.96 -11.96 6.30
CA ILE A 144 -14.19 -13.21 5.54
C ILE A 144 -15.45 -13.91 6.03
N LYS A 145 -15.59 -14.15 7.34
CA LYS A 145 -16.78 -14.78 7.91
C LYS A 145 -18.06 -14.03 7.60
N LYS A 146 -18.02 -12.69 7.68
CA LYS A 146 -19.15 -11.82 7.33
C LYS A 146 -19.53 -11.94 5.86
N LEU A 147 -18.54 -11.88 4.95
CA LEU A 147 -18.76 -11.98 3.51
C LEU A 147 -19.24 -13.37 3.09
N GLU A 148 -18.67 -14.45 3.65
CA GLU A 148 -19.14 -15.82 3.40
C GLU A 148 -20.61 -16.00 3.79
N LYS A 149 -21.01 -15.43 4.94
CA LYS A 149 -22.42 -15.43 5.35
C LYS A 149 -23.30 -14.60 4.42
N GLN A 150 -22.83 -13.40 4.00
CA GLN A 150 -23.58 -12.49 3.13
C GLN A 150 -23.84 -13.11 1.76
N PHE A 151 -22.83 -13.73 1.16
CA PHE A 151 -22.90 -14.28 -0.19
C PHE A 151 -23.29 -15.76 -0.23
N ASN A 152 -23.38 -16.43 0.93
CA ASN A 152 -23.55 -17.86 1.03
C ASN A 152 -22.55 -18.63 0.15
N LYS A 153 -21.28 -18.17 0.14
CA LYS A 153 -20.21 -18.67 -0.71
C LYS A 153 -18.85 -18.53 -0.03
N LYS A 154 -17.99 -19.55 -0.21
CA LYS A 154 -16.65 -19.54 0.36
C LYS A 154 -15.77 -18.48 -0.30
N ILE A 155 -15.06 -17.70 0.53
CA ILE A 155 -14.01 -16.77 0.10
C ILE A 155 -12.73 -17.56 -0.16
N VAL A 156 -12.09 -17.29 -1.30
CA VAL A 156 -10.84 -17.97 -1.71
C VAL A 156 -9.61 -17.06 -1.62
N THR A 157 -9.79 -15.81 -1.18
CA THR A 157 -8.70 -14.88 -0.90
C THR A 157 -7.78 -15.44 0.17
N TYR A 158 -6.48 -15.42 -0.07
CA TYR A 158 -5.51 -15.87 0.92
C TYR A 158 -5.37 -14.86 2.06
N VAL A 159 -5.17 -15.37 3.29
CA VAL A 159 -4.74 -14.58 4.44
C VAL A 159 -3.32 -15.00 4.76
N ARG A 160 -2.36 -14.09 4.67
CA ARG A 160 -0.95 -14.40 4.87
C ARG A 160 -0.27 -13.40 5.78
N LYS A 161 0.66 -13.88 6.61
CA LYS A 161 1.56 -13.00 7.33
C LYS A 161 2.47 -12.30 6.32
N PHE A 162 2.60 -10.98 6.47
CA PHE A 162 3.56 -10.20 5.68
C PHE A 162 5.00 -10.52 6.13
N GLU A 163 5.90 -10.70 5.19
CA GLU A 163 7.33 -10.96 5.46
C GLU A 163 8.22 -9.94 4.78
N LYS A 164 8.13 -9.82 3.46
CA LYS A 164 9.02 -8.97 2.66
C LYS A 164 8.31 -8.45 1.42
N PHE A 165 8.61 -7.20 1.05
CA PHE A 165 8.11 -6.55 -0.16
C PHE A 165 9.27 -6.20 -1.07
N TYR A 166 9.11 -6.44 -2.36
CA TYR A 166 10.04 -6.06 -3.41
C TYR A 166 9.34 -5.08 -4.33
N ILE A 167 9.89 -3.87 -4.45
CA ILE A 167 9.33 -2.82 -5.31
C ILE A 167 9.43 -3.29 -6.77
N ALA A 168 8.34 -3.16 -7.53
CA ALA A 168 8.33 -3.43 -8.95
C ALA A 168 9.10 -2.35 -9.72
N GLU A 169 9.50 -2.67 -10.95
CA GLU A 169 10.26 -1.79 -11.82
C GLU A 169 9.53 -0.45 -12.05
N ASP A 170 10.27 0.64 -12.21
CA ASP A 170 9.76 2.03 -12.30
C ASP A 170 8.61 2.19 -13.31
N ARG A 171 8.67 1.47 -14.43
CA ARG A 171 7.61 1.46 -15.45
C ARG A 171 6.25 0.96 -14.96
N HIS A 172 6.17 0.33 -13.80
CA HIS A 172 4.95 -0.16 -13.20
C HIS A 172 4.38 0.77 -12.13
N GLN A 173 5.20 1.72 -11.64
CA GLN A 173 4.73 2.72 -10.68
C GLN A 173 3.88 3.78 -11.38
N ASN A 174 2.77 4.15 -10.78
CA ASN A 174 1.85 5.15 -11.34
C ASN A 174 1.39 4.86 -12.78
N TYR A 175 1.40 3.59 -13.19
CA TYR A 175 1.11 3.19 -14.57
C TYR A 175 -0.23 3.74 -15.07
N TYR A 176 -1.25 3.80 -14.24
CA TYR A 176 -2.56 4.32 -14.57
C TYR A 176 -2.55 5.85 -14.86
N LYS A 177 -1.55 6.59 -14.39
CA LYS A 177 -1.32 8.02 -14.69
C LYS A 177 -0.43 8.19 -15.91
N GLU A 178 0.74 7.53 -15.90
CA GLU A 178 1.79 7.69 -16.91
C GLU A 178 1.38 7.12 -18.28
N TYR A 179 0.64 6.01 -18.29
CA TYR A 179 0.21 5.31 -19.50
C TYR A 179 -1.31 5.22 -19.60
N LEU A 180 -2.01 6.33 -19.29
CA LEU A 180 -3.45 6.40 -19.14
C LEU A 180 -4.24 5.71 -20.26
N LEU A 181 -3.91 5.96 -21.53
CA LEU A 181 -4.65 5.37 -22.66
C LEU A 181 -4.52 3.85 -22.72
N ASN A 182 -3.32 3.33 -22.45
CA ASN A 182 -3.09 1.89 -22.42
C ASN A 182 -3.80 1.24 -21.24
N TYR A 183 -3.74 1.90 -20.08
CA TYR A 183 -4.43 1.45 -18.88
C TYR A 183 -5.95 1.40 -19.06
N LEU A 184 -6.56 2.43 -19.63
CA LEU A 184 -8.02 2.47 -19.88
C LEU A 184 -8.44 1.38 -20.88
N LYS A 185 -7.65 1.12 -21.92
CA LYS A 185 -7.91 0.02 -22.87
C LYS A 185 -7.88 -1.34 -22.17
N TYR A 186 -6.84 -1.57 -21.37
CA TYR A 186 -6.68 -2.78 -20.56
C TYR A 186 -7.86 -2.96 -19.59
N LYS A 187 -8.17 -1.95 -18.77
CA LYS A 187 -9.24 -1.97 -17.76
C LYS A 187 -10.60 -2.29 -18.38
N LYS A 188 -10.89 -1.69 -19.56
CA LYS A 188 -12.10 -1.95 -20.34
C LYS A 188 -12.13 -3.39 -20.88
N ALA A 189 -11.04 -3.86 -21.47
CA ALA A 189 -10.95 -5.21 -22.01
C ALA A 189 -11.13 -6.29 -20.93
N CYS A 190 -10.63 -6.06 -19.72
CA CYS A 190 -10.80 -6.94 -18.56
C CYS A 190 -12.20 -6.93 -17.95
N ARG A 191 -13.07 -5.99 -18.33
CA ARG A 191 -14.44 -5.86 -17.79
C ARG A 191 -14.49 -5.81 -16.26
N ARG A 192 -13.41 -5.28 -15.63
CA ARG A 192 -13.26 -5.27 -14.18
C ARG A 192 -14.45 -4.61 -13.48
N GLU A 193 -14.85 -3.41 -13.92
CA GLU A 193 -15.95 -2.66 -13.34
C GLU A 193 -17.29 -3.41 -13.43
N GLU A 194 -17.55 -4.05 -14.55
CA GLU A 194 -18.78 -4.84 -14.75
C GLU A 194 -18.85 -6.02 -13.78
N VAL A 195 -17.73 -6.73 -13.60
CA VAL A 195 -17.67 -7.86 -12.65
C VAL A 195 -17.83 -7.38 -11.22
N LEU A 196 -17.14 -6.30 -10.83
CA LEU A 196 -17.26 -5.72 -9.49
C LEU A 196 -18.69 -5.25 -9.20
N ASN A 197 -19.31 -4.53 -10.12
CA ASN A 197 -20.71 -4.08 -9.98
C ASN A 197 -21.67 -5.26 -9.80
N ARG A 198 -21.45 -6.35 -10.51
CA ARG A 198 -22.28 -7.56 -10.38
C ARG A 198 -22.11 -8.23 -9.02
N ILE A 199 -20.88 -8.27 -8.47
CA ILE A 199 -20.60 -8.91 -7.17
C ILE A 199 -21.09 -8.02 -6.03
N TRP A 200 -20.73 -6.74 -6.05
CA TRP A 200 -20.90 -5.84 -4.92
C TRP A 200 -22.18 -4.98 -4.99
N LYS A 201 -22.93 -5.04 -6.10
CA LYS A 201 -24.16 -4.26 -6.36
C LYS A 201 -23.95 -2.75 -6.15
N MET A 202 -22.82 -2.25 -6.67
CA MET A 202 -22.47 -0.83 -6.61
C MET A 202 -23.16 -0.04 -7.71
#